data_be6c547889aa8f5a968f7a0dabaa44ed
#
_entry.id   be6c547889aa8f5a968f7a0dabaa44ed
#
_cell.length_a   1.000
_cell.length_b   1.000
_cell.length_c   1.000
_cell.angle_alpha   90.00
_cell.angle_beta   90.00
_cell.angle_gamma   90.00
#
_symmetry.space_group_name_H-M   'P 1'
#
loop_
_entity.id
_entity.type
_entity.pdbx_description
1 polymer ?
#
loop_
_entity_poly.entity_id
_entity_poly.type
_entity_poly.pdbx_seq_one_letter_code
_entity_poly.pdbx_strand_id
1 'polypeptide(L)'
;MSDMQVETSSFEEAILNKRNQRVDDGVIVRVVGPVVDVKFDGPVPSIYTALTVEDDTPVGHVSTVLEVESQLHGGVVRTVAMSSTDGLQRNLRVKDTGKPMMMPVGKSTLGRVWNVMGQPVDGGEIPEDVEYYPIHHPAPLFEDLTTETEIFETGIKAIDLLEPYVRGGKTGLFGGAGVGKTVLIQELINNL
;
A
#
# COMPACT_ATOMS: atom_id res chain seq x y z
N MET A 1 1.66 -33.58 -35.23
CA MET A 1 2.25 -32.39 -34.54
C MET A 1 1.22 -31.35 -34.13
N SER A 2 -0.08 -31.50 -34.45
CA SER A 2 -1.14 -30.54 -34.07
C SER A 2 -1.85 -30.85 -32.73
N ASP A 3 -1.84 -32.10 -32.30
CA ASP A 3 -2.61 -32.52 -31.11
C ASP A 3 -1.94 -32.20 -29.77
N MET A 4 -0.62 -32.01 -29.78
CA MET A 4 0.15 -31.71 -28.55
C MET A 4 0.13 -30.22 -28.16
N GLN A 5 -0.19 -29.31 -29.10
CA GLN A 5 -0.34 -27.89 -28.81
C GLN A 5 -1.74 -27.51 -28.27
N VAL A 6 -2.76 -28.31 -28.54
CA VAL A 6 -4.12 -28.07 -28.06
C VAL A 6 -4.26 -28.53 -26.59
N GLU A 7 -3.58 -29.60 -26.18
CA GLU A 7 -3.62 -30.08 -24.78
C GLU A 7 -2.89 -29.15 -23.80
N THR A 8 -1.76 -28.52 -24.23
CA THR A 8 -1.03 -27.58 -23.36
C THR A 8 -1.83 -26.28 -23.12
N SER A 9 -2.53 -25.76 -24.16
CA SER A 9 -3.40 -24.58 -24.02
C SER A 9 -4.57 -24.84 -23.07
N SER A 10 -5.20 -25.99 -23.15
CA SER A 10 -6.33 -26.35 -22.27
C SER A 10 -5.89 -26.59 -20.81
N PHE A 11 -4.68 -27.08 -20.59
CA PHE A 11 -4.12 -27.30 -19.27
C PHE A 11 -3.69 -25.98 -18.60
N GLU A 12 -3.11 -25.06 -19.39
CA GLU A 12 -2.79 -23.71 -18.92
C GLU A 12 -4.05 -22.89 -18.61
N GLU A 13 -5.08 -22.95 -19.46
CA GLU A 13 -6.39 -22.35 -19.18
C GLU A 13 -7.08 -22.97 -17.96
N ALA A 14 -6.96 -24.28 -17.77
CA ALA A 14 -7.50 -24.94 -16.58
C ALA A 14 -6.74 -24.57 -15.29
N ILE A 15 -5.42 -24.35 -15.39
CA ILE A 15 -4.61 -23.83 -14.25
C ILE A 15 -4.94 -22.36 -13.97
N LEU A 16 -5.09 -21.53 -15.01
CA LEU A 16 -5.52 -20.12 -14.86
C LEU A 16 -6.94 -20.04 -14.28
N ASN A 17 -7.87 -20.86 -14.77
CA ASN A 17 -9.23 -20.91 -14.24
C ASN A 17 -9.29 -21.46 -12.81
N LYS A 18 -8.46 -22.44 -12.46
CA LYS A 18 -8.31 -22.90 -11.06
C LYS A 18 -7.65 -21.85 -10.16
N ARG A 19 -6.77 -21.01 -10.70
CA ARG A 19 -6.21 -19.85 -9.98
C ARG A 19 -7.26 -18.75 -9.77
N ASN A 20 -8.11 -18.51 -10.77
CA ASN A 20 -9.20 -17.53 -10.68
C ASN A 20 -10.43 -17.99 -9.86
N GLN A 21 -10.59 -19.31 -9.60
CA GLN A 21 -11.67 -19.87 -8.78
C GLN A 21 -11.28 -20.15 -7.32
N ARG A 22 -10.03 -19.89 -6.93
CA ARG A 22 -9.57 -20.05 -5.54
C ARG A 22 -9.53 -18.71 -4.81
N VAL A 23 -10.68 -18.11 -4.66
CA VAL A 23 -10.89 -17.15 -3.56
C VAL A 23 -11.32 -18.02 -2.37
N ASP A 24 -10.34 -18.61 -1.72
CA ASP A 24 -10.58 -19.24 -0.42
C ASP A 24 -10.81 -18.10 0.57
N ASP A 25 -12.06 -17.81 0.90
CA ASP A 25 -12.42 -16.87 1.93
C ASP A 25 -11.80 -17.33 3.25
N GLY A 26 -11.03 -16.45 3.87
CA GLY A 26 -10.55 -16.66 5.24
C GLY A 26 -11.61 -16.28 6.27
N VAL A 27 -11.36 -16.63 7.51
CA VAL A 27 -12.22 -16.29 8.64
C VAL A 27 -11.41 -15.67 9.76
N ILE A 28 -11.87 -14.55 10.31
CA ILE A 28 -11.23 -13.91 11.46
C ILE A 28 -11.33 -14.84 12.68
N VAL A 29 -10.18 -15.21 13.24
CA VAL A 29 -10.10 -16.04 14.45
C VAL A 29 -9.72 -15.24 15.69
N ARG A 30 -9.07 -14.07 15.51
CA ARG A 30 -8.62 -13.23 16.61
C ARG A 30 -8.46 -11.78 16.17
N VAL A 31 -8.84 -10.83 17.04
CA VAL A 31 -8.61 -9.39 16.88
C VAL A 31 -7.96 -8.87 18.15
N VAL A 32 -6.83 -8.16 18.02
CA VAL A 32 -6.11 -7.54 19.14
C VAL A 32 -5.57 -6.17 18.70
N GLY A 33 -6.29 -5.11 18.98
CA GLY A 33 -5.97 -3.79 18.45
C GLY A 33 -5.93 -3.82 16.91
N PRO A 34 -4.87 -3.35 16.26
CA PRO A 34 -4.75 -3.37 14.81
C PRO A 34 -4.38 -4.75 14.26
N VAL A 35 -4.03 -5.71 15.10
CA VAL A 35 -3.59 -7.05 14.66
C VAL A 35 -4.79 -7.97 14.57
N VAL A 36 -4.97 -8.58 13.39
CA VAL A 36 -6.05 -9.51 13.09
C VAL A 36 -5.45 -10.83 12.58
N ASP A 37 -5.77 -11.93 13.27
CA ASP A 37 -5.39 -13.28 12.82
C ASP A 37 -6.54 -13.87 12.01
N VAL A 38 -6.26 -14.28 10.78
CA VAL A 38 -7.22 -14.84 9.82
C VAL A 38 -6.83 -16.27 9.48
N LYS A 39 -7.80 -17.20 9.55
CA LYS A 39 -7.61 -18.60 9.20
C LYS A 39 -8.13 -18.87 7.80
N PHE A 40 -7.34 -19.58 7.01
CA PHE A 40 -7.67 -20.11 5.71
C PHE A 40 -7.69 -21.64 5.77
N ASP A 41 -8.70 -22.26 5.18
CA ASP A 41 -8.78 -23.73 5.08
C ASP A 41 -8.09 -24.25 3.81
N GLY A 42 -7.73 -23.37 2.89
CA GLY A 42 -7.00 -23.62 1.66
C GLY A 42 -5.57 -23.05 1.65
N PRO A 43 -5.07 -22.67 0.47
CA PRO A 43 -3.78 -22.00 0.34
C PRO A 43 -3.72 -20.72 1.14
N VAL A 44 -2.64 -20.54 1.87
CA VAL A 44 -2.42 -19.35 2.70
C VAL A 44 -1.94 -18.20 1.81
N PRO A 45 -2.52 -16.99 1.95
CA PRO A 45 -2.06 -15.81 1.23
C PRO A 45 -0.58 -15.51 1.47
N SER A 46 0.09 -14.96 0.45
CA SER A 46 1.48 -14.52 0.56
C SER A 46 1.61 -13.32 1.49
N ILE A 47 2.81 -13.12 2.05
CA ILE A 47 3.14 -11.91 2.81
C ILE A 47 2.94 -10.69 1.91
N TYR A 48 2.45 -9.60 2.49
CA TYR A 48 2.05 -8.34 1.83
C TYR A 48 0.80 -8.43 0.95
N THR A 49 0.10 -9.57 0.92
CA THR A 49 -1.20 -9.62 0.25
C THR A 49 -2.23 -8.81 1.01
N ALA A 50 -3.00 -8.01 0.29
CA ALA A 50 -4.15 -7.30 0.83
C ALA A 50 -5.37 -8.21 0.93
N LEU A 51 -5.99 -8.24 2.08
CA LEU A 51 -7.24 -8.94 2.35
C LEU A 51 -8.34 -7.91 2.62
N THR A 52 -9.55 -8.15 2.18
CA THR A 52 -10.69 -7.27 2.44
C THR A 52 -11.70 -7.93 3.36
N VAL A 53 -12.19 -7.15 4.31
CA VAL A 53 -13.32 -7.50 5.16
C VAL A 53 -14.43 -6.51 4.89
N GLU A 54 -15.58 -7.01 4.50
CA GLU A 54 -16.77 -6.21 4.23
C GLU A 54 -17.98 -6.99 4.71
N ASP A 55 -18.62 -6.52 5.79
CA ASP A 55 -19.75 -7.21 6.40
C ASP A 55 -20.66 -6.23 7.16
N ASP A 56 -21.92 -6.57 7.26
CA ASP A 56 -22.89 -5.87 8.08
C ASP A 56 -22.99 -6.54 9.45
N THR A 57 -22.47 -5.88 10.46
CA THR A 57 -22.48 -6.36 11.83
C THR A 57 -23.61 -5.71 12.65
N PRO A 58 -23.99 -6.24 13.80
CA PRO A 58 -24.96 -5.60 14.68
C PRO A 58 -24.57 -4.20 15.15
N VAL A 59 -23.27 -3.86 15.07
CA VAL A 59 -22.73 -2.54 15.44
C VAL A 59 -22.57 -1.60 14.24
N GLY A 60 -22.91 -2.05 13.03
CA GLY A 60 -22.85 -1.27 11.79
C GLY A 60 -22.09 -1.97 10.68
N HIS A 61 -22.02 -1.31 9.54
CA HIS A 61 -21.22 -1.75 8.39
C HIS A 61 -19.73 -1.64 8.70
N VAL A 62 -19.01 -2.73 8.49
CA VAL A 62 -17.55 -2.80 8.67
C VAL A 62 -16.91 -3.00 7.31
N SER A 63 -16.02 -2.10 6.93
CA SER A 63 -15.19 -2.21 5.73
C SER A 63 -13.76 -1.87 6.09
N THR A 64 -12.85 -2.83 5.96
CA THR A 64 -11.43 -2.61 6.23
C THR A 64 -10.55 -3.47 5.34
N VAL A 65 -9.33 -3.01 5.12
CA VAL A 65 -8.27 -3.74 4.44
C VAL A 65 -7.27 -4.21 5.47
N LEU A 66 -6.88 -5.48 5.38
CA LEU A 66 -5.87 -6.11 6.21
C LEU A 66 -4.67 -6.47 5.34
N GLU A 67 -3.46 -6.19 5.78
CA GLU A 67 -2.25 -6.62 5.10
C GLU A 67 -1.62 -7.82 5.82
N VAL A 68 -1.24 -8.84 5.07
CA VAL A 68 -0.59 -10.04 5.61
C VAL A 68 0.86 -9.73 5.97
N GLU A 69 1.19 -9.83 7.26
CA GLU A 69 2.54 -9.58 7.79
C GLU A 69 3.32 -10.87 8.02
N SER A 70 2.64 -11.94 8.42
CA SER A 70 3.29 -13.23 8.66
C SER A 70 2.32 -14.39 8.52
N GLN A 71 2.87 -15.54 8.14
CA GLN A 71 2.17 -16.81 8.11
C GLN A 71 2.45 -17.57 9.41
N LEU A 72 1.40 -18.06 10.06
CA LEU A 72 1.47 -18.85 11.28
C LEU A 72 1.14 -20.32 11.00
N HIS A 73 1.27 -21.16 12.01
CA HIS A 73 0.91 -22.57 11.89
C HIS A 73 -0.61 -22.78 11.74
N GLY A 74 -1.00 -23.84 11.06
CA GLY A 74 -2.41 -24.25 10.97
C GLY A 74 -3.26 -23.43 10.00
N GLY A 75 -2.66 -22.86 8.95
CA GLY A 75 -3.39 -22.09 7.94
C GLY A 75 -3.79 -20.69 8.41
N VAL A 76 -3.16 -20.17 9.46
CA VAL A 76 -3.45 -18.84 10.00
C VAL A 76 -2.44 -17.85 9.47
N VAL A 77 -2.91 -16.67 9.05
CA VAL A 77 -2.08 -15.51 8.77
C VAL A 77 -2.30 -14.43 9.82
N ARG A 78 -1.25 -13.74 10.16
CA ARG A 78 -1.31 -12.53 10.97
C ARG A 78 -1.29 -11.33 10.06
N THR A 79 -2.26 -10.46 10.26
CA THR A 79 -2.45 -9.25 9.46
C THR A 79 -2.50 -8.01 10.32
N VAL A 80 -2.25 -6.87 9.69
CA VAL A 80 -2.42 -5.54 10.28
C VAL A 80 -3.55 -4.83 9.55
N ALA A 81 -4.50 -4.28 10.31
CA ALA A 81 -5.59 -3.50 9.74
C ALA A 81 -5.11 -2.11 9.35
N MET A 82 -5.47 -1.67 8.15
CA MET A 82 -5.11 -0.37 7.57
C MET A 82 -6.08 0.76 7.99
N SER A 83 -7.20 0.39 8.62
CA SER A 83 -8.18 1.32 9.18
C SER A 83 -8.62 0.87 10.57
N SER A 84 -9.62 1.52 11.16
CA SER A 84 -10.14 1.10 12.46
C SER A 84 -10.60 -0.36 12.44
N THR A 85 -10.32 -1.05 13.53
CA THR A 85 -10.80 -2.42 13.80
C THR A 85 -12.12 -2.44 14.58
N ASP A 86 -12.73 -1.28 14.80
CA ASP A 86 -14.01 -1.17 15.50
C ASP A 86 -15.10 -1.94 14.74
N GLY A 87 -15.80 -2.79 15.45
CA GLY A 87 -16.84 -3.66 14.88
C GLY A 87 -16.32 -4.96 14.24
N LEU A 88 -15.00 -5.15 14.10
CA LEU A 88 -14.46 -6.44 13.68
C LEU A 88 -14.71 -7.51 14.74
N GLN A 89 -15.28 -8.61 14.32
CA GLN A 89 -15.62 -9.74 15.18
C GLN A 89 -15.00 -11.04 14.68
N ARG A 90 -14.89 -12.01 15.56
CA ARG A 90 -14.53 -13.38 15.16
C ARG A 90 -15.59 -13.93 14.22
N ASN A 91 -15.19 -14.82 13.32
CA ASN A 91 -16.01 -15.47 12.31
C ASN A 91 -16.50 -14.58 11.16
N LEU A 92 -16.08 -13.30 11.07
CA LEU A 92 -16.28 -12.52 9.85
C LEU A 92 -15.47 -13.11 8.71
N ARG A 93 -16.02 -13.05 7.51
CA ARG A 93 -15.36 -13.51 6.28
C ARG A 93 -14.32 -12.50 5.81
N VAL A 94 -13.23 -13.01 5.31
CA VAL A 94 -12.11 -12.23 4.80
C VAL A 94 -11.79 -12.72 3.41
N LYS A 95 -11.85 -11.81 2.44
CA LYS A 95 -11.59 -12.13 1.04
C LYS A 95 -10.12 -11.86 0.72
N ASP A 96 -9.44 -12.86 0.14
CA ASP A 96 -8.11 -12.68 -0.44
C ASP A 96 -8.21 -11.94 -1.79
N THR A 97 -7.50 -10.82 -1.92
CA THR A 97 -7.46 -10.06 -3.19
C THR A 97 -6.45 -10.64 -4.18
N GLY A 98 -5.56 -11.53 -3.73
CA GLY A 98 -4.46 -12.10 -4.52
C GLY A 98 -3.40 -11.08 -4.94
N LYS A 99 -3.44 -9.86 -4.42
CA LYS A 99 -2.55 -8.74 -4.79
C LYS A 99 -2.09 -8.01 -3.53
N PRO A 100 -0.89 -7.39 -3.54
CA PRO A 100 -0.48 -6.46 -2.50
C PRO A 100 -1.34 -5.19 -2.55
N MET A 101 -1.23 -4.36 -1.52
CA MET A 101 -1.82 -3.02 -1.57
C MET A 101 -1.16 -2.21 -2.68
N MET A 102 -1.99 -1.54 -3.45
CA MET A 102 -1.58 -0.76 -4.62
C MET A 102 -1.84 0.73 -4.37
N MET A 103 -0.89 1.56 -4.77
CA MET A 103 -0.99 3.01 -4.65
C MET A 103 -1.01 3.64 -6.05
N PRO A 104 -1.90 4.60 -6.30
CA PRO A 104 -1.87 5.36 -7.55
C PRO A 104 -0.60 6.19 -7.65
N VAL A 105 0.02 6.20 -8.82
CA VAL A 105 1.27 6.90 -9.12
C VAL A 105 1.18 7.71 -10.40
N GLY A 106 2.16 8.58 -10.63
CA GLY A 106 2.25 9.38 -11.85
C GLY A 106 1.85 10.83 -11.65
N LYS A 107 1.91 11.61 -12.74
CA LYS A 107 1.68 13.05 -12.72
C LYS A 107 0.26 13.45 -12.32
N SER A 108 -0.71 12.59 -12.61
CA SER A 108 -2.13 12.80 -12.27
C SER A 108 -2.42 12.74 -10.77
N THR A 109 -1.49 12.21 -9.97
CA THR A 109 -1.63 12.14 -8.51
C THR A 109 -1.05 13.35 -7.78
N LEU A 110 -0.34 14.22 -8.49
CA LEU A 110 0.28 15.43 -7.91
C LEU A 110 -0.79 16.43 -7.44
N GLY A 111 -0.52 17.08 -6.31
CA GLY A 111 -1.44 18.04 -5.70
C GLY A 111 -2.68 17.43 -5.06
N ARG A 112 -2.74 16.09 -4.97
CA ARG A 112 -3.86 15.33 -4.39
C ARG A 112 -3.47 14.71 -3.05
N VAL A 113 -4.46 14.41 -2.24
CA VAL A 113 -4.27 13.73 -0.94
C VAL A 113 -4.91 12.35 -0.99
N TRP A 114 -4.11 11.32 -0.69
CA TRP A 114 -4.50 9.93 -0.76
C TRP A 114 -4.38 9.25 0.60
N ASN A 115 -5.28 8.33 0.91
CA ASN A 115 -5.11 7.46 2.06
C ASN A 115 -4.19 6.27 1.72
N VAL A 116 -3.84 5.47 2.72
CA VAL A 116 -2.97 4.29 2.55
C VAL A 116 -3.56 3.20 1.66
N MET A 117 -4.84 3.27 1.34
CA MET A 117 -5.54 2.34 0.45
C MET A 117 -5.59 2.85 -0.99
N GLY A 118 -4.93 3.96 -1.32
CA GLY A 118 -4.95 4.57 -2.65
C GLY A 118 -6.26 5.24 -3.01
N GLN A 119 -7.06 5.65 -2.02
CA GLN A 119 -8.30 6.38 -2.23
C GLN A 119 -8.10 7.88 -1.96
N PRO A 120 -8.68 8.78 -2.77
CA PRO A 120 -8.57 10.20 -2.54
C PRO A 120 -9.38 10.61 -1.29
N VAL A 121 -8.78 11.44 -0.44
CA VAL A 121 -9.44 11.99 0.76
C VAL A 121 -9.67 13.49 0.66
N ASP A 122 -9.30 14.10 -0.44
CA ASP A 122 -9.49 15.52 -0.77
C ASP A 122 -10.84 15.83 -1.44
N GLY A 123 -11.72 14.83 -1.56
CA GLY A 123 -13.05 14.95 -2.20
C GLY A 123 -13.04 14.94 -3.73
N GLY A 124 -11.87 14.75 -4.35
CA GLY A 124 -11.75 14.62 -5.79
C GLY A 124 -11.95 13.18 -6.27
N GLU A 125 -12.26 13.01 -7.54
CA GLU A 125 -12.36 11.69 -8.18
C GLU A 125 -10.99 11.11 -8.49
N ILE A 126 -10.92 9.78 -8.64
CA ILE A 126 -9.71 9.10 -9.11
C ILE A 126 -9.56 9.42 -10.60
N PRO A 127 -8.39 9.94 -11.06
CA PRO A 127 -8.16 10.18 -12.48
C PRO A 127 -8.26 8.89 -13.29
N GLU A 128 -8.76 8.96 -14.52
CA GLU A 128 -8.94 7.77 -15.38
C GLU A 128 -7.62 7.12 -15.81
N ASP A 129 -6.56 7.93 -16.01
CA ASP A 129 -5.25 7.48 -16.47
C ASP A 129 -4.25 7.34 -15.31
N VAL A 130 -4.58 6.53 -14.30
CA VAL A 130 -3.71 6.29 -13.15
C VAL A 130 -3.07 4.93 -13.22
N GLU A 131 -1.75 4.91 -13.15
CA GLU A 131 -0.98 3.69 -12.92
C GLU A 131 -0.98 3.34 -11.43
N TYR A 132 -0.95 2.05 -11.12
CA TYR A 132 -0.91 1.56 -9.75
C TYR A 132 0.34 0.76 -9.50
N TYR A 133 1.10 1.13 -8.48
CA TYR A 133 2.28 0.41 -8.03
C TYR A 133 2.04 -0.23 -6.66
N PRO A 134 2.63 -1.41 -6.40
CA PRO A 134 2.58 -2.01 -5.08
C PRO A 134 3.33 -1.13 -4.07
N ILE A 135 2.80 -0.97 -2.86
CA ILE A 135 3.46 -0.19 -1.81
C ILE A 135 4.80 -0.83 -1.38
N HIS A 136 4.87 -2.16 -1.41
CA HIS A 136 6.11 -2.89 -1.22
C HIS A 136 6.84 -3.04 -2.56
N HIS A 137 7.76 -2.13 -2.79
CA HIS A 137 8.54 -2.04 -4.01
C HIS A 137 10.04 -2.16 -3.67
N PRO A 138 10.82 -2.96 -4.39
CA PRO A 138 12.27 -3.02 -4.19
C PRO A 138 12.89 -1.66 -4.47
N ALA A 139 13.99 -1.36 -3.78
CA ALA A 139 14.77 -0.16 -4.06
C ALA A 139 15.28 -0.19 -5.51
N PRO A 140 15.46 0.99 -6.15
CA PRO A 140 16.08 1.08 -7.46
C PRO A 140 17.47 0.42 -7.46
N LEU A 141 17.83 -0.19 -8.57
CA LEU A 141 19.17 -0.73 -8.75
C LEU A 141 20.19 0.40 -8.73
N PHE A 142 21.43 0.09 -8.34
CA PHE A 142 22.50 1.10 -8.31
C PHE A 142 22.76 1.74 -9.69
N GLU A 143 22.52 0.98 -10.74
CA GLU A 143 22.64 1.41 -12.15
C GLU A 143 21.61 2.49 -12.52
N ASP A 144 20.46 2.50 -11.86
CA ASP A 144 19.36 3.45 -12.09
C ASP A 144 19.51 4.73 -11.27
N LEU A 145 20.50 4.79 -10.38
CA LEU A 145 20.74 5.96 -9.54
C LEU A 145 21.50 7.03 -10.29
N THR A 146 21.01 8.26 -10.26
CA THR A 146 21.72 9.43 -10.77
C THR A 146 22.89 9.75 -9.85
N THR A 147 24.10 9.76 -10.38
CA THR A 147 25.33 10.09 -9.63
C THR A 147 25.63 11.59 -9.62
N GLU A 148 24.94 12.38 -10.44
CA GLU A 148 25.11 13.81 -10.51
C GLU A 148 24.41 14.51 -9.33
N THR A 149 25.15 15.42 -8.68
CA THR A 149 24.61 16.24 -7.59
C THR A 149 23.98 17.50 -8.20
N GLU A 150 22.66 17.61 -8.13
CA GLU A 150 21.89 18.78 -8.54
C GLU A 150 21.42 19.56 -7.32
N ILE A 151 21.68 20.88 -7.30
CA ILE A 151 21.22 21.75 -6.21
C ILE A 151 19.72 22.00 -6.38
N PHE A 152 18.99 21.88 -5.28
CA PHE A 152 17.60 22.23 -5.18
C PHE A 152 17.44 23.66 -4.64
N GLU A 153 17.03 24.58 -5.50
CA GLU A 153 16.78 25.98 -5.12
C GLU A 153 15.48 26.06 -4.30
N THR A 154 15.61 26.46 -3.03
CA THR A 154 14.48 26.54 -2.09
C THR A 154 13.77 27.90 -2.13
N GLY A 155 14.39 28.93 -2.72
CA GLY A 155 13.93 30.31 -2.66
C GLY A 155 14.22 31.00 -1.34
N ILE A 156 14.80 30.31 -0.37
CA ILE A 156 15.20 30.89 0.92
C ILE A 156 16.68 31.18 0.87
N LYS A 157 17.05 32.48 0.74
CA LYS A 157 18.41 32.93 0.53
C LYS A 157 19.43 32.35 1.52
N ALA A 158 19.05 32.21 2.78
CA ALA A 158 19.95 31.67 3.80
C ALA A 158 20.29 30.21 3.55
N ILE A 159 19.33 29.39 3.09
CA ILE A 159 19.54 27.98 2.75
C ILE A 159 20.36 27.91 1.45
N ASP A 160 19.90 28.56 0.40
CA ASP A 160 20.46 28.44 -0.94
C ASP A 160 21.93 28.92 -1.00
N LEU A 161 22.29 29.87 -0.14
CA LEU A 161 23.63 30.44 -0.10
C LEU A 161 24.57 29.73 0.88
N LEU A 162 24.09 29.33 2.06
CA LEU A 162 24.95 28.85 3.13
C LEU A 162 24.96 27.30 3.27
N GLU A 163 23.83 26.67 2.96
CA GLU A 163 23.66 25.21 3.10
C GLU A 163 22.68 24.71 2.04
N PRO A 164 23.04 24.74 0.75
CA PRO A 164 22.14 24.39 -0.34
C PRO A 164 21.69 22.92 -0.24
N TYR A 165 20.41 22.68 -0.51
CA TYR A 165 19.87 21.34 -0.53
C TYR A 165 20.16 20.63 -1.84
N VAL A 166 20.32 19.32 -1.76
CA VAL A 166 20.52 18.47 -2.93
C VAL A 166 19.17 17.87 -3.36
N ARG A 167 18.87 17.92 -4.64
CA ARG A 167 17.67 17.31 -5.21
C ARG A 167 17.66 15.79 -4.93
N GLY A 168 16.54 15.26 -4.41
CA GLY A 168 16.43 13.89 -3.96
C GLY A 168 17.15 13.56 -2.66
N GLY A 169 17.80 14.55 -2.02
CA GLY A 169 18.44 14.41 -0.72
C GLY A 169 17.45 14.33 0.45
N LYS A 170 17.98 13.99 1.62
CA LYS A 170 17.24 14.00 2.89
C LYS A 170 17.84 15.03 3.81
N THR A 171 17.06 16.04 4.14
CA THR A 171 17.52 17.14 5.02
C THR A 171 16.71 17.15 6.31
N GLY A 172 17.41 17.27 7.45
CA GLY A 172 16.79 17.37 8.77
C GLY A 172 16.89 18.78 9.32
N LEU A 173 15.78 19.32 9.83
CA LEU A 173 15.74 20.62 10.52
C LEU A 173 15.62 20.37 12.02
N PHE A 174 16.69 20.73 12.76
CA PHE A 174 16.77 20.54 14.20
C PHE A 174 16.75 21.90 14.93
N GLY A 175 16.11 21.95 16.09
CA GLY A 175 16.08 23.13 16.91
C GLY A 175 15.05 23.03 18.04
N GLY A 176 15.16 23.90 19.05
CA GLY A 176 14.22 23.99 20.16
C GLY A 176 12.81 24.45 19.77
N ALA A 177 11.94 24.60 20.73
CA ALA A 177 10.61 25.17 20.52
C ALA A 177 10.71 26.66 20.14
N GLY A 178 9.85 27.13 19.23
CA GLY A 178 9.76 28.56 18.89
C GLY A 178 10.84 29.13 17.97
N VAL A 179 11.79 28.33 17.47
CA VAL A 179 12.89 28.81 16.60
C VAL A 179 12.52 28.89 15.11
N GLY A 180 11.25 28.74 14.78
CA GLY A 180 10.78 28.96 13.39
C GLY A 180 10.84 27.73 12.47
N LYS A 181 11.15 26.52 12.96
CA LYS A 181 11.20 25.30 12.11
C LYS A 181 9.94 25.10 11.27
N THR A 182 8.77 25.21 11.89
CA THR A 182 7.48 25.02 11.20
C THR A 182 7.26 26.07 10.12
N VAL A 183 7.62 27.32 10.40
CA VAL A 183 7.52 28.42 9.42
C VAL A 183 8.44 28.16 8.23
N LEU A 184 9.66 27.69 8.48
CA LEU A 184 10.61 27.35 7.43
C LEU A 184 10.10 26.20 6.55
N ILE A 185 9.51 25.15 7.15
CA ILE A 185 8.91 24.05 6.40
C ILE A 185 7.71 24.53 5.56
N GLN A 186 6.86 25.38 6.12
CA GLN A 186 5.73 25.95 5.38
C GLN A 186 6.19 26.79 4.18
N GLU A 187 7.24 27.58 4.35
CA GLU A 187 7.82 28.35 3.27
C GLU A 187 8.46 27.48 2.19
N LEU A 188 9.15 26.41 2.58
CA LEU A 188 9.66 25.41 1.63
C LEU A 188 8.53 24.78 0.81
N ILE A 189 7.43 24.40 1.44
CA ILE A 189 6.27 23.81 0.75
C ILE A 189 5.60 24.84 -0.17
N ASN A 190 5.56 26.12 0.23
CA ASN A 190 4.96 27.19 -0.57
C ASN A 190 5.79 27.53 -1.81
N ASN A 191 7.11 27.32 -1.77
CA ASN A 191 8.03 27.63 -2.86
C ASN A 191 8.21 26.46 -3.85
N LEU A 192 7.70 25.28 -3.53
CA LEU A 192 7.67 24.09 -4.38
C LEU A 192 6.49 24.09 -5.34
#